data_c35525dd0b05d65ecd2b45d79b5a0160
#
_entry.id   c35525dd0b05d65ecd2b45d79b5a0160
#
_cell.length_a   1.000
_cell.length_b   1.000
_cell.length_c   1.000
_cell.angle_alpha   90.00
_cell.angle_beta   90.00
_cell.angle_gamma   90.00
#
_symmetry.space_group_name_H-M   'P 1'
#
loop_
_entity.id
_entity.type
_entity.pdbx_description
1 polymer ?
#
loop_
_entity_poly.entity_id
_entity_poly.type
_entity_poly.pdbx_seq_one_letter_code
_entity_poly.pdbx_strand_id
1 'polypeptide(L)'
;MVHWDTGAFALAVSRRNKDTMKKRFLDVLSLSVFLLAMAFSQTVCADSPALEYLKTNLASVQQVLTDPKLAGDEQLFQRRKLVRAVLQQLFDFPEMSRRALGANARRYKDRLGEFTPLFIDFLEHSYMGILEKNGDAKIQYVREIPDGENLQISTKTRLRDGSEYRVDYKLSLSPAEWRVYDVVVEGISLVNNYRSQFDRVLNKKSFDALLQDLREKREKFN
;
A
#
# COMPACT_ATOMS: atom_id res chain seq x y z
N MET A 1 -20.63 1.89 -18.67
CA MET A 1 -19.20 1.66 -18.43
C MET A 1 -18.80 2.47 -17.22
N VAL A 2 -18.44 1.84 -16.11
CA VAL A 2 -18.02 2.55 -14.91
C VAL A 2 -16.53 2.85 -15.05
N HIS A 3 -16.18 4.14 -15.02
CA HIS A 3 -14.78 4.55 -15.06
C HIS A 3 -14.20 4.37 -13.64
N TRP A 4 -13.35 3.33 -13.45
CA TRP A 4 -12.58 3.14 -12.23
C TRP A 4 -11.39 4.07 -12.26
N ASP A 5 -11.37 5.01 -11.35
CA ASP A 5 -10.32 6.02 -11.36
C ASP A 5 -9.08 5.55 -10.57
N THR A 6 -8.33 4.65 -11.21
CA THR A 6 -6.98 4.28 -10.72
C THR A 6 -6.01 5.45 -10.93
N GLY A 7 -6.23 6.25 -11.97
CA GLY A 7 -5.47 7.47 -12.24
C GLY A 7 -5.75 8.57 -11.23
N ALA A 8 -6.99 8.68 -10.70
CA ALA A 8 -7.31 9.70 -9.70
C ALA A 8 -6.58 9.46 -8.38
N PHE A 9 -6.39 8.20 -7.97
CA PHE A 9 -5.58 7.90 -6.79
C PHE A 9 -4.13 8.36 -6.98
N ALA A 10 -3.51 8.01 -8.09
CA ALA A 10 -2.15 8.42 -8.42
C ALA A 10 -2.02 9.95 -8.65
N LEU A 11 -3.01 10.58 -9.31
CA LEU A 11 -3.04 12.02 -9.57
C LEU A 11 -3.37 12.85 -8.32
N ALA A 12 -4.24 12.37 -7.44
CA ALA A 12 -4.54 13.04 -6.17
C ALA A 12 -3.32 13.06 -5.25
N VAL A 13 -2.54 11.96 -5.23
CA VAL A 13 -1.26 11.87 -4.52
C VAL A 13 -0.25 12.87 -5.11
N SER A 14 -0.17 12.99 -6.44
CA SER A 14 0.77 13.89 -7.13
C SER A 14 0.43 15.39 -6.93
N ARG A 15 -0.85 15.75 -6.89
CA ARG A 15 -1.26 17.17 -6.75
C ARG A 15 -1.06 17.73 -5.35
N ARG A 16 -1.21 16.92 -4.29
CA ARG A 16 -1.09 17.40 -2.90
C ARG A 16 0.33 17.78 -2.50
N ASN A 17 1.34 17.22 -3.18
CA ASN A 17 2.74 17.46 -2.84
C ASN A 17 3.27 18.85 -3.28
N LYS A 18 2.57 19.56 -4.17
CA LYS A 18 3.04 20.86 -4.69
C LYS A 18 2.72 22.08 -3.80
N ASP A 19 1.75 21.95 -2.89
CA ASP A 19 1.24 23.12 -2.14
C ASP A 19 1.80 23.29 -0.72
N THR A 20 2.57 22.33 -0.20
CA THR A 20 3.02 22.34 1.22
C THR A 20 4.43 22.86 1.45
N MET A 21 5.16 23.29 0.42
CA MET A 21 6.59 23.68 0.56
C MET A 21 6.88 25.18 0.77
N LYS A 22 5.88 26.00 1.11
CA LYS A 22 6.14 27.41 1.39
C LYS A 22 5.57 27.87 2.72
N LYS A 23 6.11 27.48 3.85
CA LYS A 23 6.12 28.23 5.10
C LYS A 23 6.73 27.41 6.24
N ARG A 24 7.96 27.73 6.59
CA ARG A 24 8.48 27.80 7.97
C ARG A 24 10.01 27.86 7.95
N PHE A 25 10.50 29.06 7.72
CA PHE A 25 11.82 29.48 8.20
C PHE A 25 11.60 30.58 9.23
N LEU A 26 12.43 30.62 10.25
CA LEU A 26 12.60 31.60 11.34
C LEU A 26 11.81 31.31 12.63
N ASP A 27 12.59 30.96 13.63
CA ASP A 27 12.96 31.71 14.83
C ASP A 27 13.78 30.83 15.77
N VAL A 28 15.05 31.02 15.86
CA VAL A 28 15.96 31.78 16.73
C VAL A 28 16.09 31.31 18.18
N LEU A 29 17.32 30.83 18.44
CA LEU A 29 18.20 30.95 19.62
C LEU A 29 17.62 31.36 20.99
N SER A 30 17.87 30.55 21.99
CA SER A 30 18.72 30.90 23.18
C SER A 30 18.86 29.72 24.13
N LEU A 31 20.06 29.29 24.30
CA LEU A 31 20.97 29.27 25.44
C LEU A 31 20.36 28.85 26.79
N SER A 32 20.72 27.64 27.26
CA SER A 32 21.29 27.46 28.61
C SER A 32 21.80 26.02 28.80
N VAL A 33 23.07 25.93 29.09
CA VAL A 33 23.82 24.77 29.56
C VAL A 33 23.25 24.29 30.90
N PHE A 34 22.79 23.05 30.97
CA PHE A 34 22.75 22.31 32.24
C PHE A 34 23.29 20.90 31.98
N LEU A 35 24.54 20.70 32.41
CA LEU A 35 25.20 19.43 32.46
C LEU A 35 24.51 18.58 33.51
N LEU A 36 23.71 17.59 33.08
CA LEU A 36 23.35 16.47 33.93
C LEU A 36 23.65 15.21 33.11
N ALA A 37 24.75 14.56 33.47
CA ALA A 37 25.11 13.25 32.97
C ALA A 37 24.06 12.23 33.41
N MET A 38 22.96 12.13 32.66
CA MET A 38 22.13 10.93 32.63
C MET A 38 22.75 9.99 31.65
N ALA A 39 23.23 8.85 32.15
CA ALA A 39 23.50 7.68 31.33
C ALA A 39 22.22 7.39 30.52
N PHE A 40 22.14 7.90 29.29
CA PHE A 40 21.19 7.46 28.32
C PHE A 40 21.54 6.01 28.01
N SER A 41 20.94 5.09 28.76
CA SER A 41 20.77 3.73 28.28
C SER A 41 20.00 3.88 26.97
N GLN A 42 20.70 3.87 25.84
CA GLN A 42 20.10 3.66 24.54
C GLN A 42 19.51 2.25 24.61
N THR A 43 18.26 2.14 25.05
CA THR A 43 17.46 0.99 24.71
C THR A 43 17.46 0.96 23.18
N VAL A 44 18.29 0.09 22.60
CA VAL A 44 18.13 -0.34 21.22
C VAL A 44 16.72 -0.95 21.21
N CYS A 45 15.74 -0.14 20.83
CA CYS A 45 14.38 -0.62 20.64
C CYS A 45 14.47 -1.54 19.42
N ALA A 46 14.48 -2.86 19.68
CA ALA A 46 14.39 -3.81 18.59
C ALA A 46 13.12 -3.48 17.80
N ASP A 47 13.22 -3.50 16.47
CA ASP A 47 12.06 -3.33 15.61
C ASP A 47 10.94 -4.30 16.02
N SER A 48 9.70 -3.86 15.94
CA SER A 48 8.58 -4.76 16.23
C SER A 48 8.51 -5.90 15.22
N PRO A 49 7.93 -7.05 15.58
CA PRO A 49 7.72 -8.14 14.63
C PRO A 49 6.95 -7.70 13.38
N ALA A 50 6.03 -6.74 13.51
CA ALA A 50 5.28 -6.18 12.40
C ALA A 50 6.18 -5.34 11.46
N LEU A 51 7.07 -4.53 12.03
CA LEU A 51 8.01 -3.72 11.26
C LEU A 51 9.03 -4.61 10.54
N GLU A 52 9.57 -5.62 11.21
CA GLU A 52 10.48 -6.58 10.58
C GLU A 52 9.81 -7.35 9.44
N TYR A 53 8.57 -7.78 9.65
CA TYR A 53 7.76 -8.43 8.62
C TYR A 53 7.58 -7.53 7.39
N LEU A 54 7.20 -6.28 7.61
CA LEU A 54 7.01 -5.30 6.53
C LEU A 54 8.32 -5.04 5.78
N LYS A 55 9.42 -4.79 6.50
CA LYS A 55 10.75 -4.55 5.93
C LYS A 55 11.22 -5.70 5.05
N THR A 56 11.12 -6.93 5.56
CA THR A 56 11.56 -8.14 4.86
C THR A 56 10.79 -8.33 3.56
N ASN A 57 9.47 -8.19 3.58
CA ASN A 57 8.66 -8.37 2.38
C ASN A 57 8.86 -7.24 1.35
N LEU A 58 8.94 -5.97 1.79
CA LEU A 58 9.22 -4.86 0.88
C LEU A 58 10.62 -4.97 0.26
N ALA A 59 11.62 -5.38 1.03
CA ALA A 59 12.96 -5.65 0.51
C ALA A 59 12.95 -6.79 -0.52
N SER A 60 12.18 -7.85 -0.28
CA SER A 60 12.02 -8.96 -1.24
C SER A 60 11.38 -8.51 -2.56
N VAL A 61 10.36 -7.65 -2.50
CA VAL A 61 9.78 -7.03 -3.72
C VAL A 61 10.84 -6.23 -4.46
N GLN A 62 11.58 -5.36 -3.76
CA GLN A 62 12.63 -4.54 -4.37
C GLN A 62 13.75 -5.41 -4.98
N GLN A 63 14.17 -6.47 -4.30
CA GLN A 63 15.17 -7.39 -4.80
C GLN A 63 14.75 -8.02 -6.14
N VAL A 64 13.49 -8.49 -6.24
CA VAL A 64 12.97 -9.04 -7.50
C VAL A 64 12.93 -7.99 -8.61
N LEU A 65 12.47 -6.77 -8.27
CA LEU A 65 12.32 -5.69 -9.25
C LEU A 65 13.66 -5.11 -9.75
N THR A 66 14.71 -5.25 -8.97
CA THR A 66 16.05 -4.72 -9.30
C THR A 66 17.05 -5.80 -9.71
N ASP A 67 16.66 -7.08 -9.75
CA ASP A 67 17.53 -8.17 -10.17
C ASP A 67 17.89 -8.05 -11.67
N PRO A 68 19.18 -7.89 -12.03
CA PRO A 68 19.58 -7.82 -13.42
C PRO A 68 19.20 -9.08 -14.24
N LYS A 69 19.09 -10.25 -13.59
CA LYS A 69 18.69 -11.50 -14.24
C LYS A 69 17.21 -11.54 -14.62
N LEU A 70 16.42 -10.68 -14.00
CA LEU A 70 14.98 -10.52 -14.26
C LEU A 70 14.68 -9.23 -15.05
N ALA A 71 15.71 -8.53 -15.53
CA ALA A 71 15.55 -7.33 -16.36
C ALA A 71 15.11 -7.70 -17.79
N GLY A 72 14.51 -6.69 -18.47
CA GLY A 72 14.04 -6.83 -19.85
C GLY A 72 12.65 -7.47 -19.99
N ASP A 73 12.13 -7.37 -21.22
CA ASP A 73 10.76 -7.80 -21.55
C ASP A 73 10.63 -9.32 -21.57
N GLU A 74 11.69 -10.03 -21.93
CA GLU A 74 11.71 -11.50 -21.94
C GLU A 74 11.48 -12.10 -20.55
N GLN A 75 11.88 -11.38 -19.49
CA GLN A 75 11.73 -11.81 -18.11
C GLN A 75 10.49 -11.22 -17.42
N LEU A 76 9.69 -10.42 -18.13
CA LEU A 76 8.54 -9.72 -17.58
C LEU A 76 7.56 -10.65 -16.84
N PHE A 77 7.21 -11.76 -17.48
CA PHE A 77 6.29 -12.74 -16.90
C PHE A 77 6.86 -13.34 -15.59
N GLN A 78 8.14 -13.78 -15.63
CA GLN A 78 8.79 -14.38 -14.48
C GLN A 78 8.94 -13.37 -13.33
N ARG A 79 9.35 -12.15 -13.63
CA ARG A 79 9.46 -11.04 -12.65
C ARG A 79 8.13 -10.76 -11.97
N ARG A 80 7.05 -10.59 -12.74
CA ARG A 80 5.70 -10.36 -12.21
C ARG A 80 5.19 -11.53 -11.37
N LYS A 81 5.46 -12.77 -11.78
CA LYS A 81 5.11 -13.96 -11.01
C LYS A 81 5.78 -13.96 -9.63
N LEU A 82 7.07 -13.62 -9.56
CA LEU A 82 7.82 -13.55 -8.30
C LEU A 82 7.32 -12.40 -7.41
N VAL A 83 7.11 -11.22 -7.97
CA VAL A 83 6.51 -10.09 -7.24
C VAL A 83 5.14 -10.47 -6.67
N ARG A 84 4.27 -11.07 -7.50
CA ARG A 84 2.94 -11.56 -7.08
C ARG A 84 3.05 -12.49 -5.87
N ALA A 85 3.98 -13.44 -5.88
CA ALA A 85 4.17 -14.37 -4.78
C ALA A 85 4.51 -13.66 -3.45
N VAL A 86 5.40 -12.65 -3.50
CA VAL A 86 5.73 -11.87 -2.31
C VAL A 86 4.54 -11.02 -1.85
N LEU A 87 3.81 -10.39 -2.79
CA LEU A 87 2.63 -9.60 -2.44
C LEU A 87 1.52 -10.45 -1.82
N GLN A 88 1.34 -11.71 -2.26
CA GLN A 88 0.39 -12.65 -1.67
C GLN A 88 0.74 -13.03 -0.22
N GLN A 89 2.02 -13.00 0.15
CA GLN A 89 2.45 -13.16 1.53
C GLN A 89 2.25 -11.88 2.33
N LEU A 90 2.65 -10.74 1.77
CA LEU A 90 2.61 -9.43 2.44
C LEU A 90 1.19 -8.98 2.77
N PHE A 91 0.23 -9.15 1.82
CA PHE A 91 -1.11 -8.60 1.95
C PHE A 91 -2.14 -9.63 2.43
N ASP A 92 -3.06 -9.18 3.28
CA ASP A 92 -4.29 -9.89 3.59
C ASP A 92 -5.37 -9.54 2.55
N PHE A 93 -5.26 -10.12 1.36
CA PHE A 93 -6.22 -9.85 0.29
C PHE A 93 -7.67 -10.22 0.62
N PRO A 94 -7.96 -11.32 1.36
CA PRO A 94 -9.32 -11.57 1.85
C PRO A 94 -9.87 -10.43 2.71
N GLU A 95 -9.09 -9.92 3.65
CA GLU A 95 -9.50 -8.81 4.52
C GLU A 95 -9.60 -7.50 3.74
N MET A 96 -8.67 -7.22 2.82
CA MET A 96 -8.76 -6.07 1.90
C MET A 96 -10.05 -6.11 1.07
N SER A 97 -10.40 -7.28 0.53
CA SER A 97 -11.62 -7.50 -0.26
C SER A 97 -12.87 -7.25 0.58
N ARG A 98 -12.92 -7.81 1.78
CA ARG A 98 -14.02 -7.63 2.73
C ARG A 98 -14.21 -6.15 3.08
N ARG A 99 -13.12 -5.44 3.36
CA ARG A 99 -13.15 -4.00 3.67
C ARG A 99 -13.51 -3.15 2.47
N ALA A 100 -13.04 -3.50 1.29
CA ALA A 100 -13.37 -2.80 0.05
C ALA A 100 -14.85 -2.96 -0.36
N LEU A 101 -15.50 -4.06 0.01
CA LEU A 101 -16.96 -4.21 -0.12
C LEU A 101 -17.74 -3.52 1.01
N GLY A 102 -17.10 -3.23 2.14
CA GLY A 102 -17.71 -2.52 3.26
C GLY A 102 -18.96 -3.23 3.79
N ALA A 103 -20.07 -2.51 3.90
CA ALA A 103 -21.34 -3.07 4.36
C ALA A 103 -21.86 -4.18 3.43
N ASN A 104 -21.53 -4.13 2.14
CA ASN A 104 -21.92 -5.13 1.15
C ASN A 104 -21.24 -6.48 1.37
N ALA A 105 -20.10 -6.53 2.07
CA ALA A 105 -19.41 -7.78 2.36
C ALA A 105 -20.29 -8.79 3.14
N ARG A 106 -21.14 -8.31 4.05
CA ARG A 106 -22.10 -9.18 4.75
C ARG A 106 -23.18 -9.71 3.82
N ARG A 107 -23.68 -8.86 2.93
CA ARG A 107 -24.72 -9.22 1.95
C ARG A 107 -24.23 -10.28 0.95
N TYR A 108 -22.95 -10.19 0.57
CA TYR A 108 -22.34 -11.06 -0.45
C TYR A 108 -21.29 -12.00 0.13
N LYS A 109 -21.41 -12.38 1.42
CA LYS A 109 -20.41 -13.20 2.13
C LYS A 109 -20.07 -14.50 1.41
N ASP A 110 -21.08 -15.18 0.85
CA ASP A 110 -20.93 -16.46 0.16
C ASP A 110 -20.33 -16.32 -1.24
N ARG A 111 -20.17 -15.08 -1.71
CA ARG A 111 -19.61 -14.75 -3.03
C ARG A 111 -18.24 -14.04 -2.94
N LEU A 112 -17.67 -13.93 -1.75
CA LEU A 112 -16.32 -13.35 -1.58
C LEU A 112 -15.27 -14.18 -2.32
N GLY A 113 -15.43 -15.48 -2.44
CA GLY A 113 -14.57 -16.38 -3.22
C GLY A 113 -14.54 -16.07 -4.72
N GLU A 114 -15.61 -15.49 -5.29
CA GLU A 114 -15.64 -15.02 -6.68
C GLU A 114 -15.01 -13.62 -6.81
N PHE A 115 -15.26 -12.75 -5.83
CA PHE A 115 -14.82 -11.34 -5.88
C PHE A 115 -13.32 -11.19 -5.61
N THR A 116 -12.81 -11.86 -4.57
CA THR A 116 -11.42 -11.66 -4.12
C THR A 116 -10.38 -11.90 -5.22
N PRO A 117 -10.39 -13.00 -6.00
CA PRO A 117 -9.44 -13.19 -7.08
C PRO A 117 -9.51 -12.08 -8.15
N LEU A 118 -10.71 -11.64 -8.52
CA LEU A 118 -10.90 -10.58 -9.50
C LEU A 118 -10.39 -9.23 -8.99
N PHE A 119 -10.57 -8.95 -7.70
CA PHE A 119 -10.07 -7.74 -7.09
C PHE A 119 -8.53 -7.74 -6.98
N ILE A 120 -7.92 -8.89 -6.65
CA ILE A 120 -6.46 -9.07 -6.67
C ILE A 120 -5.91 -8.80 -8.07
N ASP A 121 -6.44 -9.50 -9.09
CA ASP A 121 -6.02 -9.30 -10.48
C ASP A 121 -6.13 -7.83 -10.90
N PHE A 122 -7.23 -7.18 -10.52
CA PHE A 122 -7.46 -5.76 -10.79
C PHE A 122 -6.42 -4.86 -10.11
N LEU A 123 -6.08 -5.10 -8.83
CA LEU A 123 -5.04 -4.35 -8.11
C LEU A 123 -3.67 -4.55 -8.75
N GLU A 124 -3.32 -5.79 -9.08
CA GLU A 124 -2.05 -6.09 -9.73
C GLU A 124 -1.90 -5.35 -11.06
N HIS A 125 -2.89 -5.43 -11.94
CA HIS A 125 -2.84 -4.71 -13.21
C HIS A 125 -2.77 -3.20 -13.04
N SER A 126 -3.42 -2.68 -12.00
CA SER A 126 -3.45 -1.24 -11.72
C SER A 126 -2.11 -0.70 -11.19
N TYR A 127 -1.37 -1.51 -10.44
CA TYR A 127 -0.21 -1.03 -9.69
C TYR A 127 1.12 -1.69 -10.06
N MET A 128 1.13 -2.83 -10.75
CA MET A 128 2.36 -3.54 -11.11
C MET A 128 3.33 -2.66 -11.90
N GLY A 129 2.85 -1.93 -12.90
CA GLY A 129 3.70 -1.02 -13.68
C GLY A 129 4.30 0.13 -12.84
N ILE A 130 3.58 0.58 -11.80
CA ILE A 130 4.10 1.60 -10.86
C ILE A 130 5.23 0.98 -10.01
N LEU A 131 5.04 -0.25 -9.53
CA LEU A 131 6.05 -0.98 -8.76
C LEU A 131 7.30 -1.23 -9.62
N GLU A 132 7.13 -1.73 -10.86
CA GLU A 132 8.22 -1.99 -11.80
C GLU A 132 9.04 -0.73 -12.10
N LYS A 133 8.39 0.40 -12.32
CA LYS A 133 9.04 1.68 -12.59
C LYS A 133 9.86 2.20 -11.39
N ASN A 134 9.45 1.86 -10.15
CA ASN A 134 10.00 2.41 -8.92
C ASN A 134 10.60 1.32 -8.01
N GLY A 135 11.07 0.20 -8.56
CA GLY A 135 11.63 -0.90 -7.78
C GLY A 135 12.83 -0.52 -6.92
N ASP A 136 13.55 0.54 -7.26
CA ASP A 136 14.68 1.08 -6.51
C ASP A 136 14.32 2.25 -5.57
N ALA A 137 13.03 2.51 -5.32
CA ALA A 137 12.58 3.56 -4.42
C ALA A 137 13.19 3.39 -3.01
N LYS A 138 13.59 4.50 -2.41
CA LYS A 138 14.17 4.49 -1.06
C LYS A 138 13.04 4.63 -0.03
N ILE A 139 12.90 3.63 0.83
CA ILE A 139 11.88 3.58 1.87
C ILE A 139 12.53 3.91 3.21
N GLN A 140 12.12 5.00 3.82
CA GLN A 140 12.49 5.38 5.19
C GLN A 140 11.33 5.07 6.12
N TYR A 141 11.53 4.17 7.07
CA TYR A 141 10.57 3.88 8.13
C TYR A 141 10.62 4.99 9.17
N VAL A 142 9.48 5.60 9.48
CA VAL A 142 9.42 6.81 10.31
C VAL A 142 8.93 6.50 11.71
N ARG A 143 7.82 5.76 11.82
CA ARG A 143 7.22 5.41 13.12
C ARG A 143 6.21 4.29 12.99
N GLU A 144 5.97 3.65 14.12
CA GLU A 144 4.89 2.72 14.35
C GLU A 144 3.82 3.40 15.19
N ILE A 145 2.55 3.19 14.85
CA ILE A 145 1.40 3.81 15.52
C ILE A 145 0.42 2.68 15.83
N PRO A 146 0.22 2.33 17.12
CA PRO A 146 -0.82 1.39 17.50
C PRO A 146 -2.22 1.88 17.10
N ASP A 147 -3.05 0.97 16.59
CA ASP A 147 -4.45 1.22 16.20
C ASP A 147 -5.32 0.06 16.73
N GLY A 148 -5.59 0.06 18.05
CA GLY A 148 -6.20 -1.05 18.75
C GLY A 148 -5.31 -2.30 18.70
N GLU A 149 -5.84 -3.41 18.17
CA GLU A 149 -5.08 -4.66 17.94
C GLU A 149 -4.27 -4.61 16.63
N ASN A 150 -4.39 -3.56 15.86
CA ASN A 150 -3.68 -3.34 14.61
C ASN A 150 -2.50 -2.40 14.80
N LEU A 151 -1.69 -2.28 13.75
CA LEU A 151 -0.54 -1.39 13.73
C LEU A 151 -0.49 -0.63 12.40
N GLN A 152 -0.20 0.67 12.47
CA GLN A 152 0.14 1.45 11.30
C GLN A 152 1.63 1.74 11.30
N ILE A 153 2.31 1.42 10.20
CA ILE A 153 3.73 1.75 9.99
C ILE A 153 3.79 2.86 8.95
N SER A 154 4.27 4.02 9.39
CA SER A 154 4.44 5.20 8.52
C SER A 154 5.81 5.20 7.90
N THR A 155 5.86 5.41 6.58
CA THR A 155 7.10 5.53 5.81
C THR A 155 7.13 6.81 4.98
N LYS A 156 8.34 7.22 4.59
CA LYS A 156 8.59 8.16 3.50
C LYS A 156 9.25 7.39 2.36
N THR A 157 8.64 7.42 1.21
CA THR A 157 9.14 6.74 0.02
C THR A 157 9.61 7.79 -0.97
N ARG A 158 10.90 7.77 -1.30
CA ARG A 158 11.50 8.65 -2.31
C ARG A 158 11.70 7.87 -3.60
N LEU A 159 11.11 8.37 -4.68
CA LEU A 159 11.24 7.82 -6.01
C LEU A 159 12.53 8.28 -6.69
N ARG A 160 12.85 7.67 -7.84
CA ARG A 160 14.04 7.99 -8.65
C ARG A 160 14.06 9.43 -9.16
N ASP A 161 12.90 10.01 -9.43
CA ASP A 161 12.75 11.41 -9.88
C ASP A 161 12.88 12.43 -8.75
N GLY A 162 13.16 11.98 -7.53
CA GLY A 162 13.28 12.82 -6.33
C GLY A 162 11.96 13.12 -5.62
N SER A 163 10.83 12.71 -6.17
CA SER A 163 9.52 12.85 -5.50
C SER A 163 9.46 12.04 -4.22
N GLU A 164 8.89 12.61 -3.17
CA GLU A 164 8.67 11.94 -1.89
C GLU A 164 7.19 11.80 -1.60
N TYR A 165 6.81 10.61 -1.13
CA TYR A 165 5.45 10.28 -0.72
C TYR A 165 5.45 9.70 0.68
N ARG A 166 4.48 10.12 1.48
CA ARG A 166 4.15 9.44 2.72
C ARG A 166 3.31 8.21 2.38
N VAL A 167 3.78 7.05 2.81
CA VAL A 167 3.07 5.77 2.65
C VAL A 167 2.90 5.15 4.02
N ASP A 168 1.65 4.96 4.44
CA ASP A 168 1.33 4.29 5.68
C ASP A 168 0.79 2.89 5.36
N TYR A 169 1.36 1.87 5.97
CA TYR A 169 0.90 0.49 5.88
C TYR A 169 0.09 0.16 7.13
N LYS A 170 -1.13 -0.35 6.96
CA LYS A 170 -1.95 -0.82 8.07
C LYS A 170 -1.91 -2.33 8.14
N LEU A 171 -1.46 -2.84 9.27
CA LEU A 171 -1.24 -4.27 9.50
C LEU A 171 -2.15 -4.80 10.60
N SER A 172 -2.57 -6.05 10.46
CA SER A 172 -3.22 -6.83 11.50
C SER A 172 -2.51 -8.17 11.68
N LEU A 173 -2.64 -8.76 12.87
CA LEU A 173 -2.16 -10.12 13.14
C LEU A 173 -3.22 -11.12 12.66
N SER A 174 -2.93 -11.92 11.63
CA SER A 174 -3.90 -12.81 10.98
C SER A 174 -3.28 -14.15 10.59
N PRO A 175 -3.72 -15.29 11.09
CA PRO A 175 -4.07 -15.56 12.50
C PRO A 175 -2.83 -15.59 13.39
N ALA A 176 -1.62 -15.78 12.83
CA ALA A 176 -0.35 -15.87 13.56
C ALA A 176 0.75 -15.02 12.94
N GLU A 177 0.48 -14.39 11.81
CA GLU A 177 1.43 -13.54 11.06
C GLU A 177 0.85 -12.15 10.84
N TRP A 178 1.72 -11.14 10.86
CA TRP A 178 1.34 -9.79 10.47
C TRP A 178 1.05 -9.74 8.98
N ARG A 179 -0.03 -9.07 8.58
CA ARG A 179 -0.38 -8.86 7.17
C ARG A 179 -0.91 -7.46 6.95
N VAL A 180 -0.58 -6.89 5.80
CA VAL A 180 -1.05 -5.57 5.40
C VAL A 180 -2.48 -5.70 4.87
N TYR A 181 -3.42 -4.97 5.47
CA TYR A 181 -4.81 -4.93 5.02
C TYR A 181 -5.21 -3.60 4.37
N ASP A 182 -4.36 -2.57 4.42
CA ASP A 182 -4.58 -1.31 3.72
C ASP A 182 -3.26 -0.56 3.52
N VAL A 183 -3.17 0.18 2.42
CA VAL A 183 -2.08 1.11 2.12
C VAL A 183 -2.67 2.50 1.98
N VAL A 184 -2.11 3.47 2.69
CA VAL A 184 -2.56 4.87 2.67
C VAL A 184 -1.45 5.72 2.09
N VAL A 185 -1.65 6.27 0.91
CA VAL A 185 -0.68 7.14 0.23
C VAL A 185 -1.15 8.58 0.31
N GLU A 186 -0.33 9.46 0.91
CA GLU A 186 -0.67 10.88 1.14
C GLU A 186 -2.03 11.07 1.82
N GLY A 187 -2.37 10.17 2.76
CA GLY A 187 -3.63 10.20 3.48
C GLY A 187 -4.84 9.62 2.73
N ILE A 188 -4.65 9.05 1.55
CA ILE A 188 -5.70 8.40 0.77
C ILE A 188 -5.57 6.88 0.92
N SER A 189 -6.53 6.26 1.59
CA SER A 189 -6.60 4.80 1.78
C SER A 189 -7.01 4.12 0.48
N LEU A 190 -6.24 3.10 0.08
CA LEU A 190 -6.52 2.26 -1.08
C LEU A 190 -7.86 1.55 -0.94
N VAL A 191 -8.06 0.89 0.19
CA VAL A 191 -9.28 0.12 0.46
C VAL A 191 -10.51 1.01 0.51
N ASN A 192 -10.45 2.17 1.18
CA ASN A 192 -11.57 3.10 1.23
C ASN A 192 -11.88 3.75 -0.12
N ASN A 193 -10.86 3.98 -0.95
CA ASN A 193 -11.05 4.47 -2.31
C ASN A 193 -11.87 3.48 -3.15
N TYR A 194 -11.50 2.19 -3.13
CA TYR A 194 -12.27 1.15 -3.83
C TYR A 194 -13.62 0.90 -3.18
N ARG A 195 -13.73 0.95 -1.86
CA ARG A 195 -15.03 0.87 -1.18
C ARG A 195 -16.01 1.90 -1.74
N SER A 196 -15.60 3.15 -1.83
CA SER A 196 -16.45 4.21 -2.37
C SER A 196 -16.83 3.97 -3.84
N GLN A 197 -15.94 3.35 -4.63
CA GLN A 197 -16.21 3.01 -6.03
C GLN A 197 -17.18 1.83 -6.14
N PHE A 198 -16.97 0.76 -5.35
CA PHE A 198 -17.85 -0.41 -5.34
C PHE A 198 -19.24 -0.09 -4.80
N ASP A 199 -19.33 0.74 -3.75
CA ASP A 199 -20.63 1.22 -3.24
C ASP A 199 -21.41 1.97 -4.33
N ARG A 200 -20.76 2.84 -5.11
CA ARG A 200 -21.41 3.53 -6.24
C ARG A 200 -21.93 2.57 -7.31
N VAL A 201 -21.18 1.50 -7.58
CA VAL A 201 -21.62 0.47 -8.53
C VAL A 201 -22.80 -0.31 -7.97
N LEU A 202 -22.67 -0.82 -6.75
CA LEU A 202 -23.68 -1.67 -6.11
C LEU A 202 -24.97 -0.93 -5.78
N ASN A 203 -24.93 0.39 -5.63
CA ASN A 203 -26.14 1.22 -5.49
C ASN A 203 -26.91 1.40 -6.82
N LYS A 204 -26.25 1.18 -7.96
CA LYS A 204 -26.84 1.39 -9.30
C LYS A 204 -26.99 0.10 -10.10
N LYS A 205 -26.23 -0.93 -9.77
CA LYS A 205 -26.14 -2.19 -10.51
C LYS A 205 -26.10 -3.38 -9.55
N SER A 206 -26.13 -4.59 -10.11
CA SER A 206 -26.01 -5.84 -9.37
C SER A 206 -24.55 -6.16 -9.00
N PHE A 207 -24.36 -7.12 -8.08
CA PHE A 207 -23.05 -7.68 -7.77
C PHE A 207 -22.42 -8.40 -8.97
N ASP A 208 -23.27 -9.06 -9.80
CA ASP A 208 -22.80 -9.70 -11.04
C ASP A 208 -22.22 -8.67 -12.02
N ALA A 209 -22.85 -7.49 -12.10
CA ALA A 209 -22.31 -6.40 -12.91
C ALA A 209 -20.97 -5.89 -12.38
N LEU A 210 -20.78 -5.84 -11.05
CA LEU A 210 -19.47 -5.52 -10.45
C LEU A 210 -18.43 -6.58 -10.82
N LEU A 211 -18.74 -7.86 -10.70
CA LEU A 211 -17.83 -8.94 -11.09
C LEU A 211 -17.50 -8.89 -12.58
N GLN A 212 -18.49 -8.59 -13.43
CA GLN A 212 -18.27 -8.45 -14.85
C GLN A 212 -17.38 -7.25 -15.18
N ASP A 213 -17.63 -6.09 -14.56
CA ASP A 213 -16.80 -4.89 -14.72
C ASP A 213 -15.31 -5.18 -14.33
N LEU A 214 -15.07 -6.02 -13.32
CA LEU A 214 -13.71 -6.45 -12.92
C LEU A 214 -13.08 -7.42 -13.92
N ARG A 215 -13.85 -8.40 -14.46
CA ARG A 215 -13.36 -9.35 -15.48
C ARG A 215 -12.96 -8.63 -16.78
N GLU A 216 -13.79 -7.71 -17.26
CA GLU A 216 -13.49 -6.93 -18.47
C GLU A 216 -12.22 -6.10 -18.35
N LYS A 217 -11.92 -5.62 -17.13
CA LYS A 217 -10.66 -4.91 -16.89
C LYS A 217 -9.47 -5.85 -16.95
N ARG A 218 -9.57 -7.05 -16.37
CA ARG A 218 -8.53 -8.06 -16.47
C ARG A 218 -8.19 -8.40 -17.92
N GLU A 219 -9.22 -8.54 -18.79
CA GLU A 219 -9.03 -8.89 -20.20
C GLU A 219 -8.39 -7.78 -21.04
N LYS A 220 -8.61 -6.52 -20.69
CA LYS A 220 -8.01 -5.38 -21.39
C LYS A 220 -6.52 -5.18 -21.13
N PHE A 221 -5.99 -5.82 -20.11
CA PHE A 221 -4.59 -5.72 -19.70
C PHE A 221 -3.75 -6.97 -20.05
N ASN A 222 -4.38 -8.02 -20.59
CA ASN A 222 -3.72 -9.20 -21.19
C ASN A 222 -3.52 -8.99 -22.70
#